data_2070e9178d606112a7aabed3f561bfa9
#
_entry.id   2070e9178d606112a7aabed3f561bfa9
#
_cell.length_a   1.000
_cell.length_b   1.000
_cell.length_c   1.000
_cell.angle_alpha   90.00
_cell.angle_beta   90.00
_cell.angle_gamma   90.00
#
_symmetry.space_group_name_H-M   'P 1'
#
loop_
_entity.id
_entity.type
_entity.pdbx_description
1 polymer ?
#
loop_
_entity_poly.entity_id
_entity_poly.type
_entity_poly.pdbx_seq_one_letter_code
_entity_poly.pdbx_strand_id
1 'polypeptide(L)'
;MTYYLGVEVKHREDGIFTQEHCTKEILKKFKIEDCKPINTPVECGVKLSKNDEEEKVDPTLYKSLVGSLPYLTCTRPDILYATRLVSRYMENPTTTHFKAVKRILQYLKGTIGYGLSYSAANDYRLVGYNDSDWAGDNDDRKSTSGYVFYMGDTTFTWMSKKQPIVTLSTCEAEYVAATFSVCHAIWLRSLLSELGWPQKEPTTICVDNKSAIALSKNPVFHNRSKHIDTRYHYIRECVANQEIQVEYVKSQDQVADIFTKRLKYEDFIKIRTLLGMTNQV
;
A
#
# COMPACT_ATOMS: atom_id res chain seq x y z
N MET A 1 -22.12 -17.16 0.12
CA MET A 1 -22.46 -15.72 0.11
C MET A 1 -21.78 -15.14 -1.12
N THR A 2 -22.53 -14.55 -2.06
CA THR A 2 -22.00 -14.09 -3.34
C THR A 2 -21.77 -12.57 -3.39
N TYR A 3 -22.29 -11.84 -2.41
CA TYR A 3 -22.20 -10.38 -2.33
C TYR A 3 -22.29 -9.92 -0.87
N TYR A 4 -21.36 -9.05 -0.44
CA TYR A 4 -21.33 -8.49 0.90
C TYR A 4 -20.73 -7.08 0.89
N LEU A 5 -21.48 -6.10 1.36
CA LEU A 5 -21.05 -4.69 1.44
C LEU A 5 -20.40 -4.17 0.14
N GLY A 6 -20.95 -4.49 -1.03
CA GLY A 6 -20.42 -4.06 -2.33
C GLY A 6 -19.21 -4.86 -2.84
N VAL A 7 -18.74 -5.84 -2.08
CA VAL A 7 -17.72 -6.79 -2.52
C VAL A 7 -18.41 -8.03 -3.06
N GLU A 8 -18.05 -8.43 -4.26
CA GLU A 8 -18.50 -9.65 -4.90
C GLU A 8 -17.55 -10.79 -4.55
N VAL A 9 -18.13 -11.93 -4.15
CA VAL A 9 -17.37 -13.14 -3.86
C VAL A 9 -17.68 -14.17 -4.94
N LYS A 10 -16.70 -14.48 -5.76
CA LYS A 10 -16.80 -15.55 -6.77
C LYS A 10 -16.17 -16.81 -6.19
N HIS A 11 -17.00 -17.83 -5.97
CA HIS A 11 -16.56 -19.13 -5.46
C HIS A 11 -16.01 -19.95 -6.63
N ARG A 12 -14.70 -20.20 -6.60
CA ARG A 12 -13.98 -21.26 -7.31
C ARG A 12 -13.29 -22.12 -6.26
N GLU A 13 -12.32 -22.95 -6.63
CA GLU A 13 -11.46 -23.68 -5.66
C GLU A 13 -10.84 -22.72 -4.66
N ASP A 14 -10.43 -21.51 -5.11
CA ASP A 14 -10.06 -20.36 -4.31
C ASP A 14 -11.18 -19.30 -4.34
N GLY A 15 -11.46 -18.67 -3.19
CA GLY A 15 -12.39 -17.55 -3.12
C GLY A 15 -11.76 -16.30 -3.75
N ILE A 16 -12.42 -15.66 -4.71
CA ILE A 16 -11.93 -14.41 -5.31
C ILE A 16 -12.86 -13.27 -4.94
N PHE A 17 -12.29 -12.21 -4.35
CA PHE A 17 -13.01 -11.01 -3.95
C PHE A 17 -12.82 -9.91 -4.98
N THR A 18 -13.92 -9.39 -5.52
CA THR A 18 -13.93 -8.36 -6.56
C THR A 18 -14.91 -7.25 -6.24
N GLN A 19 -14.78 -6.15 -6.97
CA GLN A 19 -15.73 -5.04 -6.99
C GLN A 19 -16.02 -4.64 -8.45
N GLU A 20 -16.28 -5.62 -9.29
CA GLU A 20 -16.48 -5.44 -10.73
C GLU A 20 -17.66 -4.51 -11.02
N HIS A 21 -18.80 -4.73 -10.38
CA HIS A 21 -20.00 -3.90 -10.54
C HIS A 21 -19.74 -2.45 -10.11
N CYS A 22 -19.17 -2.25 -8.92
CA CYS A 22 -18.83 -0.92 -8.43
C CYS A 22 -17.85 -0.20 -9.37
N THR A 23 -16.85 -0.92 -9.90
CA THR A 23 -15.91 -0.36 -10.89
C THR A 23 -16.63 0.10 -12.16
N LYS A 24 -17.54 -0.70 -12.71
CA LYS A 24 -18.34 -0.36 -13.88
C LYS A 24 -19.22 0.89 -13.64
N GLU A 25 -19.86 0.96 -12.48
CA GLU A 25 -20.67 2.13 -12.10
C GLU A 25 -19.83 3.42 -12.03
N ILE A 26 -18.63 3.35 -11.44
CA ILE A 26 -17.71 4.49 -11.38
C ILE A 26 -17.30 4.92 -12.80
N LEU A 27 -16.89 4.00 -13.65
CA LEU A 27 -16.49 4.29 -15.04
C LEU A 27 -17.66 4.94 -15.82
N LYS A 28 -18.87 4.44 -15.65
CA LYS A 28 -20.09 5.00 -16.26
C LYS A 28 -20.39 6.40 -15.74
N LYS A 29 -20.40 6.60 -14.43
CA LYS A 29 -20.65 7.89 -13.78
C LYS A 29 -19.75 9.00 -14.34
N PHE A 30 -18.49 8.69 -14.61
CA PHE A 30 -17.50 9.66 -15.11
C PHE A 30 -17.28 9.62 -16.62
N LYS A 31 -18.10 8.87 -17.37
CA LYS A 31 -18.06 8.75 -18.84
C LYS A 31 -16.69 8.33 -19.38
N ILE A 32 -16.07 7.34 -18.72
CA ILE A 32 -14.73 6.81 -19.08
C ILE A 32 -14.84 5.38 -19.65
N GLU A 33 -16.02 4.89 -19.94
CA GLU A 33 -16.25 3.54 -20.48
C GLU A 33 -15.59 3.33 -21.84
N ASP A 34 -15.51 4.37 -22.69
CA ASP A 34 -14.96 4.29 -24.04
C ASP A 34 -13.48 4.70 -24.15
N CYS A 35 -12.83 5.04 -23.02
CA CYS A 35 -11.44 5.44 -23.07
C CYS A 35 -10.50 4.26 -23.35
N LYS A 36 -9.32 4.52 -23.91
CA LYS A 36 -8.29 3.51 -24.10
C LYS A 36 -7.73 3.06 -22.74
N PRO A 37 -7.70 1.75 -22.43
CA PRO A 37 -7.11 1.24 -21.20
C PRO A 37 -5.59 1.44 -21.17
N ILE A 38 -5.03 1.47 -19.96
CA ILE A 38 -3.59 1.58 -19.72
C ILE A 38 -3.15 0.56 -18.68
N ASN A 39 -1.84 0.30 -18.62
CA ASN A 39 -1.29 -0.85 -17.90
C ASN A 39 -0.83 -0.56 -16.46
N THR A 40 -0.67 0.72 -16.06
CA THR A 40 -0.25 1.11 -14.71
C THR A 40 -1.06 2.30 -14.20
N PRO A 41 -1.45 2.31 -12.90
CA PRO A 41 -2.29 3.38 -12.35
C PRO A 41 -1.53 4.70 -12.14
N VAL A 42 -0.20 4.66 -12.10
CA VAL A 42 0.67 5.83 -11.97
C VAL A 42 1.70 5.84 -13.08
N GLU A 43 2.01 7.02 -13.60
CA GLU A 43 3.04 7.22 -14.61
C GLU A 43 4.40 7.44 -13.96
N CYS A 44 5.43 6.71 -14.46
CA CYS A 44 6.80 6.93 -14.03
C CYS A 44 7.29 8.31 -14.49
N GLY A 45 8.00 9.03 -13.60
CA GLY A 45 8.59 10.33 -13.93
C GLY A 45 7.67 11.55 -13.75
N VAL A 46 6.35 11.40 -13.74
CA VAL A 46 5.44 12.52 -13.46
C VAL A 46 5.51 12.89 -11.98
N LYS A 47 5.82 14.15 -11.69
CA LYS A 47 5.84 14.69 -10.34
C LYS A 47 4.63 15.60 -10.14
N LEU A 48 3.79 15.28 -9.17
CA LEU A 48 2.67 16.11 -8.77
C LEU A 48 3.10 17.08 -7.67
N SER A 49 2.56 18.31 -7.68
CA SER A 49 2.83 19.34 -6.67
C SER A 49 1.61 20.21 -6.44
N LYS A 50 1.43 20.72 -5.22
CA LYS A 50 0.41 21.73 -4.90
C LYS A 50 0.67 23.08 -5.58
N ASN A 51 1.93 23.35 -5.91
CA ASN A 51 2.40 24.57 -6.57
C ASN A 51 2.46 24.41 -8.11
N ASP A 52 1.65 23.51 -8.65
CA ASP A 52 1.52 23.34 -10.10
C ASP A 52 0.85 24.59 -10.71
N GLU A 53 1.50 25.19 -11.71
CA GLU A 53 1.04 26.41 -12.40
C GLU A 53 0.00 26.14 -13.50
N GLU A 54 -0.35 24.88 -13.73
CA GLU A 54 -1.33 24.47 -14.71
C GLU A 54 -2.75 24.95 -14.35
N GLU A 55 -3.64 24.94 -15.36
CA GLU A 55 -5.03 25.38 -15.23
C GLU A 55 -5.75 24.64 -14.07
N LYS A 56 -6.53 25.43 -13.30
CA LYS A 56 -7.32 24.89 -12.19
C LYS A 56 -8.53 24.13 -12.70
N VAL A 57 -8.84 23.04 -12.01
CA VAL A 57 -10.03 22.20 -12.28
C VAL A 57 -11.02 22.38 -11.15
N ASP A 58 -12.32 22.21 -11.44
CA ASP A 58 -13.37 22.23 -10.42
C ASP A 58 -13.06 21.24 -9.28
N PRO A 59 -12.83 21.75 -8.05
CA PRO A 59 -12.53 20.91 -6.91
C PRO A 59 -13.66 19.94 -6.55
N THR A 60 -14.92 20.28 -6.85
CA THR A 60 -16.09 19.45 -6.55
C THR A 60 -16.09 18.20 -7.42
N LEU A 61 -15.85 18.37 -8.71
CA LEU A 61 -15.70 17.26 -9.65
C LEU A 61 -14.51 16.38 -9.25
N TYR A 62 -13.37 17.01 -8.96
CA TYR A 62 -12.16 16.28 -8.55
C TYR A 62 -12.37 15.45 -7.27
N LYS A 63 -12.98 16.05 -6.23
CA LYS A 63 -13.35 15.37 -4.98
C LYS A 63 -14.29 14.20 -5.21
N SER A 64 -15.29 14.37 -6.09
CA SER A 64 -16.23 13.30 -6.44
C SER A 64 -15.52 12.12 -7.11
N LEU A 65 -14.55 12.38 -8.02
CA LEU A 65 -13.74 11.37 -8.67
C LEU A 65 -12.85 10.63 -7.66
N VAL A 66 -12.02 11.38 -6.93
CA VAL A 66 -11.08 10.80 -5.95
C VAL A 66 -11.82 10.07 -4.85
N GLY A 67 -12.96 10.63 -4.37
CA GLY A 67 -13.77 10.03 -3.30
C GLY A 67 -14.42 8.68 -3.67
N SER A 68 -14.54 8.37 -4.96
CA SER A 68 -15.05 7.08 -5.43
C SER A 68 -14.01 5.95 -5.37
N LEU A 69 -12.71 6.28 -5.34
CA LEU A 69 -11.62 5.31 -5.44
C LEU A 69 -11.29 4.56 -4.13
N PRO A 70 -11.33 5.18 -2.92
CA PRO A 70 -10.90 4.53 -1.69
C PRO A 70 -11.62 3.22 -1.39
N TYR A 71 -12.91 3.14 -1.73
CA TYR A 71 -13.70 1.93 -1.53
C TYR A 71 -13.19 0.75 -2.37
N LEU A 72 -12.74 1.01 -3.59
CA LEU A 72 -12.15 -0.03 -4.45
C LEU A 72 -10.83 -0.57 -3.88
N THR A 73 -10.11 0.22 -3.08
CA THR A 73 -8.82 -0.23 -2.51
C THR A 73 -8.96 -1.38 -1.50
N CYS A 74 -10.19 -1.74 -1.09
CA CYS A 74 -10.44 -2.89 -0.22
C CYS A 74 -10.18 -4.24 -0.91
N THR A 75 -10.32 -4.30 -2.24
CA THR A 75 -10.04 -5.51 -3.05
C THR A 75 -9.00 -5.25 -4.15
N ARG A 76 -8.55 -4.02 -4.27
CA ARG A 76 -7.62 -3.54 -5.28
C ARG A 76 -6.41 -2.85 -4.61
N PRO A 77 -5.54 -3.61 -3.93
CA PRO A 77 -4.33 -3.06 -3.34
C PRO A 77 -3.42 -2.36 -4.36
N ASP A 78 -3.46 -2.80 -5.60
CA ASP A 78 -2.69 -2.30 -6.73
C ASP A 78 -2.95 -0.82 -7.10
N ILE A 79 -4.10 -0.25 -6.72
CA ILE A 79 -4.40 1.18 -6.92
C ILE A 79 -4.24 2.01 -5.65
N LEU A 80 -3.90 1.43 -4.50
CA LEU A 80 -3.90 2.16 -3.22
C LEU A 80 -2.93 3.35 -3.23
N TYR A 81 -1.68 3.15 -3.64
CA TYR A 81 -0.69 4.22 -3.71
C TYR A 81 -1.16 5.37 -4.63
N ALA A 82 -1.66 5.04 -5.82
CA ALA A 82 -2.18 6.01 -6.78
C ALA A 82 -3.32 6.83 -6.18
N THR A 83 -4.28 6.16 -5.52
CA THR A 83 -5.42 6.79 -4.85
C THR A 83 -4.96 7.72 -3.73
N ARG A 84 -4.03 7.28 -2.88
CA ARG A 84 -3.47 8.10 -1.80
C ARG A 84 -2.68 9.30 -2.34
N LEU A 85 -1.97 9.13 -3.45
CA LEU A 85 -1.21 10.20 -4.09
C LEU A 85 -2.13 11.32 -4.58
N VAL A 86 -3.17 11.00 -5.37
CA VAL A 86 -4.09 12.02 -5.92
C VAL A 86 -4.96 12.66 -4.85
N SER A 87 -5.22 11.98 -3.74
CA SER A 87 -5.98 12.52 -2.60
C SER A 87 -5.30 13.72 -1.92
N ARG A 88 -3.99 13.92 -2.13
CA ARG A 88 -3.23 15.06 -1.56
C ARG A 88 -3.60 16.40 -2.18
N TYR A 89 -4.29 16.40 -3.34
CA TYR A 89 -4.54 17.59 -4.17
C TYR A 89 -6.02 18.00 -4.25
N MET A 90 -6.89 17.49 -3.36
CA MET A 90 -8.34 17.72 -3.40
C MET A 90 -8.75 19.18 -3.14
N GLU A 91 -7.89 19.96 -2.48
CA GLU A 91 -8.19 21.35 -2.11
C GLU A 91 -8.12 22.29 -3.32
N ASN A 92 -7.07 22.15 -4.13
CA ASN A 92 -6.79 23.04 -5.25
C ASN A 92 -6.21 22.24 -6.45
N PRO A 93 -7.04 21.40 -7.12
CA PRO A 93 -6.59 20.54 -8.19
C PRO A 93 -6.32 21.30 -9.50
N THR A 94 -5.33 20.81 -10.26
CA THR A 94 -4.99 21.30 -11.59
C THR A 94 -5.31 20.24 -12.66
N THR A 95 -5.16 20.62 -13.93
CA THR A 95 -5.29 19.68 -15.06
C THR A 95 -4.32 18.51 -14.98
N THR A 96 -3.12 18.72 -14.43
CA THR A 96 -2.13 17.65 -14.18
C THR A 96 -2.66 16.64 -13.17
N HIS A 97 -3.22 17.11 -12.05
CA HIS A 97 -3.85 16.25 -11.05
C HIS A 97 -5.05 15.48 -11.61
N PHE A 98 -5.86 16.15 -12.45
CA PHE A 98 -7.00 15.53 -13.09
C PHE A 98 -6.58 14.43 -14.08
N LYS A 99 -5.50 14.65 -14.88
CA LYS A 99 -4.91 13.62 -15.75
C LYS A 99 -4.47 12.40 -14.95
N ALA A 100 -3.86 12.61 -13.76
CA ALA A 100 -3.44 11.51 -12.89
C ALA A 100 -4.64 10.67 -12.40
N VAL A 101 -5.75 11.30 -11.98
CA VAL A 101 -6.98 10.57 -11.60
C VAL A 101 -7.59 9.83 -12.80
N LYS A 102 -7.65 10.49 -13.97
CA LYS A 102 -8.13 9.85 -15.19
C LYS A 102 -7.32 8.61 -15.55
N ARG A 103 -6.00 8.65 -15.32
CA ARG A 103 -5.12 7.50 -15.52
C ARG A 103 -5.50 6.32 -14.64
N ILE A 104 -5.83 6.54 -13.36
CA ILE A 104 -6.30 5.47 -12.47
C ILE A 104 -7.57 4.83 -13.03
N LEU A 105 -8.53 5.63 -13.51
CA LEU A 105 -9.77 5.12 -14.09
C LEU A 105 -9.53 4.33 -15.40
N GLN A 106 -8.60 4.78 -16.23
CA GLN A 106 -8.19 4.05 -17.44
C GLN A 106 -7.54 2.70 -17.11
N TYR A 107 -6.73 2.64 -16.04
CA TYR A 107 -6.17 1.40 -15.52
C TYR A 107 -7.27 0.47 -15.00
N LEU A 108 -8.21 0.99 -14.21
CA LEU A 108 -9.36 0.23 -13.72
C LEU A 108 -10.20 -0.35 -14.86
N LYS A 109 -10.42 0.42 -15.94
CA LYS A 109 -11.10 -0.08 -17.15
C LYS A 109 -10.39 -1.30 -17.75
N GLY A 110 -9.06 -1.24 -17.85
CA GLY A 110 -8.25 -2.36 -18.39
C GLY A 110 -8.16 -3.56 -17.44
N THR A 111 -8.63 -3.43 -16.21
CA THR A 111 -8.49 -4.43 -15.15
C THR A 111 -9.78 -4.67 -14.38
N ILE A 112 -10.95 -4.50 -15.03
CA ILE A 112 -12.27 -4.67 -14.40
C ILE A 112 -12.43 -6.07 -13.78
N GLY A 113 -12.00 -7.12 -14.49
CA GLY A 113 -12.10 -8.51 -14.06
C GLY A 113 -11.07 -8.92 -12.98
N TYR A 114 -10.18 -8.01 -12.54
CA TYR A 114 -9.20 -8.36 -11.52
C TYR A 114 -9.82 -8.34 -10.12
N GLY A 115 -9.43 -9.34 -9.32
CA GLY A 115 -9.79 -9.46 -7.92
C GLY A 115 -8.64 -10.04 -7.11
N LEU A 116 -8.81 -10.03 -5.79
CA LEU A 116 -7.86 -10.61 -4.84
C LEU A 116 -8.26 -12.06 -4.54
N SER A 117 -7.35 -12.99 -4.76
CA SER A 117 -7.56 -14.41 -4.49
C SER A 117 -7.25 -14.73 -3.03
N TYR A 118 -8.12 -15.50 -2.39
CA TYR A 118 -7.97 -16.02 -1.04
C TYR A 118 -7.96 -17.54 -1.09
N SER A 119 -6.80 -18.15 -0.82
CA SER A 119 -6.69 -19.61 -0.74
C SER A 119 -7.12 -20.12 0.64
N ALA A 120 -7.68 -21.33 0.66
CA ALA A 120 -8.04 -22.05 1.89
C ALA A 120 -6.83 -22.77 2.50
N ALA A 121 -5.67 -22.12 2.61
CA ALA A 121 -4.48 -22.69 3.19
C ALA A 121 -4.64 -22.91 4.71
N ASN A 122 -4.06 -23.98 5.24
CA ASN A 122 -4.03 -24.27 6.68
C ASN A 122 -2.86 -23.57 7.40
N ASP A 123 -2.14 -22.68 6.73
CA ASP A 123 -1.04 -21.90 7.32
C ASP A 123 -1.57 -20.51 7.68
N TYR A 124 -1.57 -20.21 8.98
CA TYR A 124 -2.03 -18.92 9.53
C TYR A 124 -0.87 -18.05 10.01
N ARG A 125 0.37 -18.32 9.59
CA ARG A 125 1.53 -17.50 9.96
C ARG A 125 1.43 -16.14 9.33
N LEU A 126 1.70 -15.11 10.15
CA LEU A 126 1.78 -13.74 9.70
C LEU A 126 3.18 -13.42 9.17
N VAL A 127 3.23 -12.89 7.95
CA VAL A 127 4.45 -12.32 7.36
C VAL A 127 4.13 -10.94 6.83
N GLY A 128 4.92 -9.94 7.22
CA GLY A 128 4.80 -8.55 6.78
C GLY A 128 5.95 -8.15 5.87
N TYR A 129 5.66 -7.31 4.88
CA TYR A 129 6.65 -6.58 4.08
C TYR A 129 6.43 -5.10 4.32
N ASN A 130 7.50 -4.32 4.47
CA ASN A 130 7.40 -2.88 4.54
C ASN A 130 8.48 -2.19 3.70
N ASP A 131 8.12 -1.03 3.19
CA ASP A 131 9.00 -0.16 2.40
C ASP A 131 8.70 1.31 2.70
N SER A 132 9.65 2.18 2.39
CA SER A 132 9.46 3.62 2.36
C SER A 132 10.20 4.24 1.18
N ASP A 133 9.54 5.14 0.47
CA ASP A 133 10.28 6.08 -0.35
C ASP A 133 11.04 7.07 0.55
N TRP A 134 12.03 7.76 0.02
CA TRP A 134 12.69 8.83 0.75
C TRP A 134 12.41 10.18 0.12
N ALA A 135 11.77 11.06 0.91
CA ALA A 135 11.48 12.44 0.52
C ALA A 135 10.74 12.55 -0.83
N GLY A 136 9.86 11.58 -1.13
CA GLY A 136 9.19 11.48 -2.43
C GLY A 136 8.08 12.49 -2.67
N ASP A 137 7.60 13.18 -1.63
CA ASP A 137 6.67 14.29 -1.79
C ASP A 137 7.44 15.57 -2.16
N ASN A 138 7.04 16.21 -3.27
CA ASN A 138 7.75 17.40 -3.76
C ASN A 138 7.47 18.65 -2.93
N ASP A 139 6.31 18.72 -2.27
CA ASP A 139 5.85 19.93 -1.57
C ASP A 139 6.46 20.05 -0.17
N ASP A 140 6.51 18.96 0.59
CA ASP A 140 6.97 18.98 1.99
C ASP A 140 8.10 17.98 2.29
N ARG A 141 8.64 17.32 1.28
CA ARG A 141 9.77 16.39 1.39
C ARG A 141 9.54 15.22 2.35
N LYS A 142 8.29 14.90 2.65
CA LYS A 142 7.94 13.74 3.46
C LYS A 142 7.96 12.46 2.65
N SER A 143 8.30 11.38 3.31
CA SER A 143 8.31 10.02 2.77
C SER A 143 6.91 9.40 2.79
N THR A 144 6.70 8.38 1.99
CA THR A 144 5.51 7.52 2.02
C THR A 144 5.91 6.16 2.55
N SER A 145 5.29 5.70 3.62
CA SER A 145 5.42 4.33 4.13
C SER A 145 4.35 3.43 3.52
N GLY A 146 4.74 2.19 3.24
CA GLY A 146 3.85 1.13 2.80
C GLY A 146 4.12 -0.17 3.54
N TYR A 147 3.08 -0.95 3.79
CA TYR A 147 3.22 -2.32 4.23
C TYR A 147 2.12 -3.21 3.65
N VAL A 148 2.39 -4.49 3.65
CA VAL A 148 1.43 -5.55 3.33
C VAL A 148 1.68 -6.74 4.26
N PHE A 149 0.58 -7.39 4.68
CA PHE A 149 0.65 -8.62 5.46
C PHE A 149 -0.02 -9.77 4.74
N TYR A 150 0.63 -10.90 4.84
CA TYR A 150 0.14 -12.20 4.41
C TYR A 150 -0.24 -13.04 5.62
N MET A 151 -1.27 -13.82 5.47
CA MET A 151 -1.61 -14.93 6.34
C MET A 151 -1.49 -16.22 5.51
N GLY A 152 -0.42 -16.99 5.74
CA GLY A 152 0.02 -18.00 4.78
C GLY A 152 0.38 -17.35 3.44
N ASP A 153 -0.25 -17.80 2.36
CA ASP A 153 -0.02 -17.28 1.00
C ASP A 153 -0.98 -16.14 0.60
N THR A 154 -1.87 -15.74 1.51
CA THR A 154 -2.95 -14.79 1.19
C THR A 154 -2.67 -13.41 1.73
N THR A 155 -2.64 -12.40 0.84
CA THR A 155 -2.62 -10.98 1.22
C THR A 155 -3.96 -10.58 1.82
N PHE A 156 -3.98 -9.98 3.02
CA PHE A 156 -5.25 -9.61 3.67
C PHE A 156 -5.29 -8.20 4.25
N THR A 157 -4.16 -7.55 4.47
CA THR A 157 -4.13 -6.15 4.90
C THR A 157 -2.93 -5.42 4.33
N TRP A 158 -3.10 -4.13 4.01
CA TRP A 158 -2.08 -3.29 3.37
C TRP A 158 -2.30 -1.81 3.70
N MET A 159 -1.23 -1.04 3.56
CA MET A 159 -1.25 0.40 3.80
C MET A 159 -0.33 1.14 2.83
N SER A 160 -0.76 2.34 2.45
CA SER A 160 0.08 3.38 1.85
C SER A 160 -0.23 4.69 2.56
N LYS A 161 0.76 5.31 3.23
CA LYS A 161 0.54 6.52 4.03
C LYS A 161 1.76 7.41 4.03
N LYS A 162 1.55 8.71 3.78
CA LYS A 162 2.57 9.74 3.94
C LYS A 162 3.00 9.85 5.40
N GLN A 163 4.29 9.89 5.66
CA GLN A 163 4.83 10.02 7.02
C GLN A 163 4.49 11.39 7.61
N PRO A 164 4.26 11.48 8.93
CA PRO A 164 3.97 12.75 9.59
C PRO A 164 5.21 13.66 9.74
N ILE A 165 6.41 13.07 9.68
CA ILE A 165 7.70 13.74 9.86
C ILE A 165 8.51 13.75 8.56
N VAL A 166 9.49 14.64 8.47
CA VAL A 166 10.55 14.62 7.45
C VAL A 166 11.70 13.82 7.99
N THR A 167 12.15 12.82 7.25
CA THR A 167 13.28 11.97 7.61
C THR A 167 14.57 12.45 6.94
N LEU A 168 15.69 12.35 7.65
CA LEU A 168 16.98 12.87 7.20
C LEU A 168 17.76 11.90 6.30
N SER A 169 17.33 10.63 6.24
CA SER A 169 17.97 9.60 5.44
C SER A 169 16.99 8.51 5.01
N THR A 170 17.37 7.72 4.00
CA THR A 170 16.62 6.52 3.59
C THR A 170 16.49 5.52 4.75
N CYS A 171 17.56 5.31 5.52
CA CYS A 171 17.55 4.44 6.70
C CYS A 171 16.48 4.86 7.71
N GLU A 172 16.34 6.16 7.96
CA GLU A 172 15.35 6.69 8.90
C GLU A 172 13.92 6.54 8.37
N ALA A 173 13.71 6.81 7.08
CA ALA A 173 12.41 6.61 6.44
C ALA A 173 11.94 5.16 6.53
N GLU A 174 12.85 4.21 6.24
CA GLU A 174 12.61 2.79 6.37
C GLU A 174 12.35 2.35 7.82
N TYR A 175 13.09 2.90 8.77
CA TYR A 175 12.90 2.62 10.18
C TYR A 175 11.53 3.08 10.69
N VAL A 176 11.08 4.26 10.26
CA VAL A 176 9.72 4.77 10.55
C VAL A 176 8.65 3.87 9.93
N ALA A 177 8.85 3.43 8.68
CA ALA A 177 7.92 2.51 8.02
C ALA A 177 7.86 1.15 8.74
N ALA A 178 9.01 0.60 9.13
CA ALA A 178 9.09 -0.65 9.89
C ALA A 178 8.33 -0.54 11.23
N THR A 179 8.40 0.61 11.90
CA THR A 179 7.66 0.83 13.15
C THR A 179 6.15 0.78 12.93
N PHE A 180 5.63 1.39 11.85
CA PHE A 180 4.20 1.29 11.54
C PHE A 180 3.78 -0.16 11.26
N SER A 181 4.61 -0.89 10.52
CA SER A 181 4.39 -2.31 10.23
C SER A 181 4.38 -3.15 11.52
N VAL A 182 5.34 -2.92 12.41
CA VAL A 182 5.43 -3.63 13.71
C VAL A 182 4.22 -3.34 14.59
N CYS A 183 3.81 -2.07 14.73
CA CYS A 183 2.60 -1.74 15.50
C CYS A 183 1.36 -2.46 14.97
N HIS A 184 1.23 -2.55 13.64
CA HIS A 184 0.13 -3.27 13.01
C HIS A 184 0.23 -4.78 13.23
N ALA A 185 1.44 -5.36 13.13
CA ALA A 185 1.68 -6.78 13.41
C ALA A 185 1.30 -7.17 14.84
N ILE A 186 1.67 -6.36 15.84
CA ILE A 186 1.30 -6.62 17.24
C ILE A 186 -0.22 -6.57 17.43
N TRP A 187 -0.89 -5.59 16.80
CA TRP A 187 -2.34 -5.55 16.82
C TRP A 187 -2.98 -6.79 16.18
N LEU A 188 -2.45 -7.24 15.02
CA LEU A 188 -2.93 -8.46 14.35
C LEU A 188 -2.69 -9.72 15.21
N ARG A 189 -1.55 -9.84 15.85
CA ARG A 189 -1.25 -10.95 16.79
C ARG A 189 -2.27 -11.01 17.91
N SER A 190 -2.59 -9.86 18.52
CA SER A 190 -3.61 -9.77 19.55
C SER A 190 -4.99 -10.18 19.03
N LEU A 191 -5.40 -9.67 17.86
CA LEU A 191 -6.66 -10.02 17.23
C LEU A 191 -6.77 -11.52 16.92
N LEU A 192 -5.72 -12.11 16.33
CA LEU A 192 -5.70 -13.55 16.01
C LEU A 192 -5.71 -14.41 17.26
N SER A 193 -5.06 -13.97 18.35
CA SER A 193 -5.11 -14.66 19.64
C SER A 193 -6.55 -14.71 20.20
N GLU A 194 -7.28 -13.61 20.16
CA GLU A 194 -8.70 -13.55 20.57
C GLU A 194 -9.61 -14.41 19.70
N LEU A 195 -9.24 -14.58 18.41
CA LEU A 195 -9.96 -15.45 17.48
C LEU A 195 -9.59 -16.96 17.61
N GLY A 196 -8.68 -17.31 18.54
CA GLY A 196 -8.24 -18.69 18.75
C GLY A 196 -7.09 -19.15 17.84
N TRP A 197 -6.41 -18.22 17.14
CA TRP A 197 -5.26 -18.49 16.27
C TRP A 197 -3.99 -17.74 16.72
N PRO A 198 -3.48 -17.98 17.94
CA PRO A 198 -2.32 -17.27 18.46
C PRO A 198 -1.07 -17.54 17.61
N GLN A 199 -0.31 -16.51 17.32
CA GLN A 199 0.98 -16.62 16.63
C GLN A 199 2.05 -17.05 17.65
N LYS A 200 2.47 -18.30 17.60
CA LYS A 200 3.46 -18.89 18.55
C LYS A 200 4.86 -18.39 18.29
N GLU A 201 5.24 -18.27 17.01
CA GLU A 201 6.55 -17.77 16.58
C GLU A 201 6.53 -16.24 16.39
N PRO A 202 7.70 -15.57 16.43
CA PRO A 202 7.79 -14.16 16.08
C PRO A 202 7.25 -13.89 14.68
N THR A 203 6.50 -12.81 14.52
CA THR A 203 6.03 -12.40 13.19
C THR A 203 7.20 -11.80 12.40
N THR A 204 7.47 -12.35 11.23
CA THR A 204 8.54 -11.86 10.34
C THR A 204 8.10 -10.58 9.64
N ILE A 205 8.94 -9.55 9.71
CA ILE A 205 8.81 -8.31 8.94
C ILE A 205 9.99 -8.19 7.99
N CYS A 206 9.71 -8.23 6.69
CA CYS A 206 10.69 -8.17 5.61
C CYS A 206 11.00 -6.71 5.25
N VAL A 207 12.27 -6.32 5.34
CA VAL A 207 12.81 -4.97 5.09
C VAL A 207 13.98 -5.06 4.12
N ASP A 208 14.08 -4.17 3.16
CA ASP A 208 15.19 -4.19 2.18
C ASP A 208 16.36 -3.26 2.56
N ASN A 209 16.31 -2.61 3.72
CA ASN A 209 17.35 -1.72 4.23
C ASN A 209 18.09 -2.32 5.43
N LYS A 210 19.33 -2.81 5.19
CA LYS A 210 20.16 -3.42 6.25
C LYS A 210 20.48 -2.46 7.40
N SER A 211 20.59 -1.16 7.13
CA SER A 211 20.86 -0.15 8.16
C SER A 211 19.65 0.05 9.07
N ALA A 212 18.42 0.04 8.52
CA ALA A 212 17.19 0.09 9.30
C ALA A 212 17.03 -1.18 10.17
N ILE A 213 17.39 -2.35 9.64
CA ILE A 213 17.41 -3.60 10.40
C ILE A 213 18.41 -3.53 11.55
N ALA A 214 19.64 -3.04 11.30
CA ALA A 214 20.63 -2.87 12.34
C ALA A 214 20.16 -1.89 13.44
N LEU A 215 19.47 -0.82 13.05
CA LEU A 215 18.90 0.16 13.98
C LEU A 215 17.78 -0.45 14.84
N SER A 216 16.98 -1.37 14.31
CA SER A 216 15.93 -2.06 15.07
C SER A 216 16.48 -3.09 16.09
N LYS A 217 17.67 -3.64 15.85
CA LYS A 217 18.28 -4.68 16.69
C LYS A 217 19.27 -4.12 17.73
N ASN A 218 19.80 -2.91 17.54
CA ASN A 218 20.94 -2.40 18.32
C ASN A 218 20.58 -1.17 19.16
N PRO A 219 20.64 -1.26 20.52
CA PRO A 219 20.35 -0.12 21.41
C PRO A 219 21.47 0.95 21.39
N VAL A 220 22.68 0.65 20.92
CA VAL A 220 23.87 1.52 21.03
C VAL A 220 23.87 2.70 20.05
N PHE A 221 22.99 2.73 19.04
CA PHE A 221 22.92 3.82 18.06
C PHE A 221 22.15 5.07 18.53
N HIS A 222 21.89 5.22 19.82
CA HIS A 222 21.17 6.36 20.41
C HIS A 222 21.68 7.75 19.98
N ASN A 223 23.00 7.91 19.78
CA ASN A 223 23.54 9.22 19.44
C ASN A 223 23.24 9.69 18.02
N ARG A 224 23.03 8.77 17.06
CA ARG A 224 22.67 9.09 15.66
C ARG A 224 21.16 9.15 15.41
N SER A 225 20.35 8.66 16.33
CA SER A 225 18.89 8.58 16.20
C SER A 225 18.13 9.38 17.28
N LYS A 226 18.81 10.26 18.02
CA LYS A 226 18.20 11.09 19.08
C LYS A 226 17.08 12.01 18.59
N HIS A 227 17.12 12.40 17.32
CA HIS A 227 16.11 13.24 16.69
C HIS A 227 14.86 12.45 16.28
N ILE A 228 14.93 11.09 16.27
CA ILE A 228 13.77 10.24 16.01
C ILE A 228 12.97 10.17 17.31
N ASP A 229 11.68 10.46 17.22
CA ASP A 229 10.75 10.40 18.37
C ASP A 229 10.81 9.00 19.02
N THR A 230 10.86 8.97 20.33
CA THR A 230 10.98 7.77 21.17
C THR A 230 9.93 6.71 20.85
N ARG A 231 8.74 7.11 20.39
CA ARG A 231 7.65 6.19 19.97
C ARG A 231 8.07 5.27 18.82
N TYR A 232 9.00 5.68 17.96
CA TYR A 232 9.49 4.84 16.88
C TYR A 232 10.48 3.77 17.35
N HIS A 233 10.94 3.85 18.59
CA HIS A 233 11.82 2.85 19.17
C HIS A 233 11.10 1.63 19.76
N TYR A 234 9.76 1.63 19.78
CA TYR A 234 8.93 0.50 20.18
C TYR A 234 9.25 -0.80 19.41
N ILE A 235 9.68 -0.69 18.15
CA ILE A 235 10.15 -1.84 17.38
C ILE A 235 11.25 -2.64 18.11
N ARG A 236 12.13 -1.96 18.85
CA ARG A 236 13.23 -2.62 19.59
C ARG A 236 12.72 -3.48 20.73
N GLU A 237 11.68 -3.03 21.43
CA GLU A 237 11.05 -3.81 22.49
C GLU A 237 10.40 -5.05 21.92
N CYS A 238 9.64 -4.92 20.83
CA CYS A 238 8.99 -6.06 20.17
C CYS A 238 9.99 -7.10 19.67
N VAL A 239 11.14 -6.65 19.15
CA VAL A 239 12.23 -7.55 18.72
C VAL A 239 12.89 -8.23 19.91
N ALA A 240 13.18 -7.50 21.01
CA ALA A 240 13.76 -8.04 22.23
C ALA A 240 12.84 -9.06 22.92
N ASN A 241 11.53 -8.83 22.89
CA ASN A 241 10.50 -9.72 23.43
C ASN A 241 10.20 -10.93 22.53
N GLN A 242 10.87 -11.05 21.38
CA GLN A 242 10.62 -12.13 20.39
C GLN A 242 9.17 -12.16 19.86
N GLU A 243 8.50 -11.04 19.83
CA GLU A 243 7.18 -10.89 19.21
C GLU A 243 7.30 -10.68 17.71
N ILE A 244 8.40 -10.00 17.30
CA ILE A 244 8.72 -9.63 15.92
C ILE A 244 10.14 -10.06 15.57
N GLN A 245 10.32 -10.53 14.36
CA GLN A 245 11.61 -10.81 13.75
C GLN A 245 11.76 -9.94 12.50
N VAL A 246 12.83 -9.14 12.42
CA VAL A 246 13.10 -8.30 11.24
C VAL A 246 14.12 -8.99 10.36
N GLU A 247 13.76 -9.25 9.12
CA GLU A 247 14.57 -9.96 8.12
C GLU A 247 14.85 -9.12 6.89
N TYR A 248 15.99 -9.40 6.25
CA TYR A 248 16.37 -8.75 5.01
C TYR A 248 15.71 -9.43 3.81
N VAL A 249 15.07 -8.63 2.97
CA VAL A 249 14.62 -9.03 1.63
C VAL A 249 15.36 -8.21 0.57
N LYS A 250 15.63 -8.80 -0.59
CA LYS A 250 16.22 -8.04 -1.71
C LYS A 250 15.20 -7.05 -2.26
N SER A 251 15.65 -5.86 -2.66
CA SER A 251 14.73 -4.82 -3.20
C SER A 251 13.90 -5.30 -4.39
N GLN A 252 14.45 -6.17 -5.24
CA GLN A 252 13.69 -6.77 -6.34
C GLN A 252 12.53 -7.69 -5.91
N ASP A 253 12.51 -8.12 -4.65
CA ASP A 253 11.53 -9.03 -4.06
C ASP A 253 10.71 -8.32 -2.96
N GLN A 254 10.88 -6.98 -2.83
CA GLN A 254 10.13 -6.15 -1.90
C GLN A 254 8.71 -5.87 -2.41
N VAL A 255 7.75 -6.62 -1.88
CA VAL A 255 6.34 -6.51 -2.32
C VAL A 255 5.71 -5.17 -1.90
N ALA A 256 6.18 -4.55 -0.83
CA ALA A 256 5.65 -3.29 -0.34
C ALA A 256 5.97 -2.07 -1.24
N ASP A 257 6.87 -2.21 -2.22
CA ASP A 257 7.22 -1.17 -3.19
C ASP A 257 6.01 -0.58 -3.92
N ILE A 258 5.00 -1.38 -4.22
CA ILE A 258 3.78 -0.95 -4.90
C ILE A 258 2.98 0.09 -4.09
N PHE A 259 3.22 0.17 -2.78
CA PHE A 259 2.52 1.08 -1.86
C PHE A 259 3.28 2.38 -1.59
N THR A 260 4.52 2.52 -2.09
CA THR A 260 5.41 3.64 -1.76
C THR A 260 5.93 4.39 -2.97
N LYS A 261 6.08 3.72 -4.10
CA LYS A 261 6.75 4.31 -5.28
C LYS A 261 6.04 3.99 -6.60
N ARG A 262 6.42 4.76 -7.63
CA ARG A 262 5.97 4.56 -9.00
C ARG A 262 6.81 3.47 -9.64
N LEU A 263 6.19 2.35 -9.99
CA LEU A 263 6.89 1.20 -10.56
C LEU A 263 6.85 1.21 -12.09
N LYS A 264 7.88 0.69 -12.71
CA LYS A 264 7.87 0.32 -14.13
C LYS A 264 6.86 -0.80 -14.35
N TYR A 265 6.42 -0.96 -15.60
CA TYR A 265 5.37 -1.92 -15.92
C TYR A 265 5.69 -3.35 -15.47
N GLU A 266 6.89 -3.84 -15.75
CA GLU A 266 7.32 -5.20 -15.42
C GLU A 266 7.31 -5.45 -13.91
N ASP A 267 7.88 -4.53 -13.12
CA ASP A 267 7.92 -4.61 -11.66
C ASP A 267 6.51 -4.52 -11.06
N PHE A 268 5.69 -3.62 -11.61
CA PHE A 268 4.30 -3.46 -11.16
C PHE A 268 3.49 -4.75 -11.37
N ILE A 269 3.60 -5.39 -12.53
CA ILE A 269 2.90 -6.65 -12.82
C ILE A 269 3.40 -7.78 -11.94
N LYS A 270 4.74 -7.90 -11.76
CA LYS A 270 5.34 -8.88 -10.85
C LYS A 270 4.74 -8.77 -9.46
N ILE A 271 4.77 -7.57 -8.86
CA ILE A 271 4.29 -7.36 -7.50
C ILE A 271 2.77 -7.53 -7.41
N ARG A 272 2.01 -7.05 -8.39
CA ARG A 272 0.56 -7.27 -8.45
C ARG A 272 0.21 -8.77 -8.41
N THR A 273 0.96 -9.59 -9.11
CA THR A 273 0.78 -11.05 -9.08
C THR A 273 1.13 -11.64 -7.72
N LEU A 274 2.24 -11.20 -7.10
CA LEU A 274 2.64 -11.62 -5.75
C LEU A 274 1.58 -11.26 -4.70
N LEU A 275 0.85 -10.16 -4.87
CA LEU A 275 -0.27 -9.80 -4.00
C LEU A 275 -1.49 -10.73 -4.16
N GLY A 276 -1.45 -11.70 -5.04
CA GLY A 276 -2.59 -12.59 -5.31
C GLY A 276 -3.67 -11.96 -6.18
N MET A 277 -3.36 -10.88 -6.91
CA MET A 277 -4.28 -10.26 -7.85
C MET A 277 -4.39 -11.10 -9.12
N THR A 278 -5.58 -11.60 -9.41
CA THR A 278 -5.86 -12.48 -10.56
C THR A 278 -6.94 -11.90 -11.46
N ASN A 279 -6.83 -12.15 -12.77
CA ASN A 279 -7.88 -11.87 -13.73
C ASN A 279 -8.85 -13.07 -13.80
N GLN A 280 -10.12 -12.78 -13.89
CA GLN A 280 -11.20 -13.78 -13.85
C GLN A 280 -11.70 -14.23 -15.23
N VAL A 281 -11.06 -13.76 -16.28
CA VAL A 281 -11.40 -14.17 -17.65
C VAL A 281 -10.77 -15.50 -18.01
#